data_7d00bdb8ab44106380bddb3f5f96995a
#
_entry.id   7d00bdb8ab44106380bddb3f5f96995a
#
_cell.length_a   1.000
_cell.length_b   1.000
_cell.length_c   1.000
_cell.angle_alpha   90.00
_cell.angle_beta   90.00
_cell.angle_gamma   90.00
#
_symmetry.space_group_name_H-M   'P 1'
#
loop_
_entity.id
_entity.type
_entity.pdbx_description
1 polymer ?
#
loop_
_entity_poly.entity_id
_entity_poly.type
_entity_poly.pdbx_seq_one_letter_code
_entity_poly.pdbx_strand_id
1 'polypeptide(L)'
;QESRGLGDVYKRQGYAGQPLVVVCHALTGNHLTYGTDDEPGWWREIIDGGYMPIYDYQFLTFNVIGSPFGSSSPLTNPNFPKHLTLRDIVKAIELGIRALGFDKINILIGGSLGGMQVMELLYNQQFEVDKAVILAATDKTSSYSRAFNEIAREAIHLGGKEGLSIARQLGFLTYRSSKSYDQRFSPDEVVSYQRHQGNKFKETYDLSCYLTMLNVLDSHNVDRGRTNVDDVYQSLDTKVLTMGFTDDLLYPDDQVRAVGERFKYHRHFFVPDNVGHDGFLLNFNDWAPNLYHFLKVTKFKRK
;
A
#
# COMPACT_ATOMS: atom_id res chain seq x y z
N GLN A 1 19.73 7.38 -1.45
CA GLN A 1 19.89 7.93 -2.78
C GLN A 1 18.52 8.20 -3.40
N GLU A 2 18.28 9.43 -3.80
CA GLU A 2 17.12 9.84 -4.59
C GLU A 2 17.53 9.94 -6.06
N SER A 3 16.67 9.50 -6.97
CA SER A 3 16.86 9.74 -8.40
C SER A 3 15.58 10.29 -9.03
N ARG A 4 15.76 11.32 -9.83
CA ARG A 4 14.74 11.87 -10.72
C ARG A 4 15.14 11.47 -12.14
N GLY A 5 14.71 10.32 -12.60
CA GLY A 5 14.99 9.84 -13.95
C GLY A 5 13.81 9.09 -14.53
N LEU A 6 13.56 9.22 -15.84
CA LEU A 6 12.49 8.55 -16.58
C LEU A 6 11.06 8.77 -16.03
N GLY A 7 10.83 9.88 -15.30
CA GLY A 7 9.52 10.22 -14.76
C GLY A 7 9.17 9.56 -13.43
N ASP A 8 10.05 8.75 -12.84
CA ASP A 8 9.82 8.10 -11.56
C ASP A 8 10.78 8.61 -10.49
N VAL A 9 10.22 8.94 -9.31
CA VAL A 9 11.00 9.24 -8.11
C VAL A 9 11.00 8.01 -7.22
N TYR A 10 12.18 7.63 -6.75
CA TYR A 10 12.33 6.54 -5.79
C TYR A 10 13.30 6.94 -4.67
N LYS A 11 13.22 6.22 -3.56
CA LYS A 11 14.19 6.31 -2.48
C LYS A 11 14.77 4.94 -2.17
N ARG A 12 16.10 4.86 -2.11
CA ARG A 12 16.84 3.69 -1.66
C ARG A 12 17.58 4.06 -0.39
N GLN A 13 17.30 3.34 0.71
CA GLN A 13 17.88 3.58 2.03
C GLN A 13 18.44 2.26 2.59
N GLY A 14 19.51 2.34 3.37
CA GLY A 14 20.26 1.20 3.88
C GLY A 14 21.58 1.04 3.14
N TYR A 15 22.27 -0.09 3.37
CA TYR A 15 23.61 -0.33 2.87
C TYR A 15 23.60 -1.21 1.61
N ALA A 16 24.46 -0.87 0.65
CA ALA A 16 24.63 -1.68 -0.57
C ALA A 16 25.06 -3.11 -0.21
N GLY A 17 24.46 -4.11 -0.87
CA GLY A 17 24.73 -5.53 -0.64
C GLY A 17 23.86 -6.18 0.43
N GLN A 18 23.09 -5.39 1.19
CA GLN A 18 22.08 -5.94 2.10
C GLN A 18 20.88 -6.53 1.32
N PRO A 19 20.13 -7.48 1.91
CA PRO A 19 18.90 -8.00 1.33
C PRO A 19 17.92 -6.89 0.95
N LEU A 20 17.39 -6.95 -0.28
CA LEU A 20 16.48 -5.94 -0.81
C LEU A 20 15.07 -6.11 -0.27
N VAL A 21 14.53 -5.04 0.30
CA VAL A 21 13.12 -4.88 0.63
C VAL A 21 12.50 -3.89 -0.37
N VAL A 22 11.56 -4.35 -1.16
CA VAL A 22 10.72 -3.47 -1.99
C VAL A 22 9.44 -3.17 -1.23
N VAL A 23 9.21 -1.88 -0.98
CA VAL A 23 8.03 -1.40 -0.26
C VAL A 23 7.07 -0.72 -1.23
N CYS A 24 5.86 -1.25 -1.29
CA CYS A 24 4.76 -0.70 -2.09
C CYS A 24 3.88 0.17 -1.20
N HIS A 25 3.83 1.48 -1.45
CA HIS A 25 3.07 2.40 -0.61
C HIS A 25 1.56 2.37 -0.89
N ALA A 26 0.77 2.83 0.09
CA ALA A 26 -0.69 2.93 0.00
C ALA A 26 -1.13 4.14 -0.85
N LEU A 27 -2.46 4.31 -1.02
CA LEU A 27 -3.11 5.28 -1.91
C LEU A 27 -2.52 6.69 -1.87
N THR A 28 -2.29 7.22 -0.68
CA THR A 28 -1.79 8.59 -0.45
C THR A 28 -0.38 8.61 0.13
N GLY A 29 0.31 7.46 0.13
CA GLY A 29 1.70 7.32 0.54
C GLY A 29 2.66 7.87 -0.51
N ASN A 30 3.94 7.84 -0.15
CA ASN A 30 5.05 8.26 -0.99
C ASN A 30 6.28 7.39 -0.76
N HIS A 31 7.39 7.74 -1.39
CA HIS A 31 8.66 7.00 -1.30
C HIS A 31 9.39 7.12 0.06
N LEU A 32 8.89 7.93 1.00
CA LEU A 32 9.52 8.15 2.30
C LEU A 32 9.13 7.06 3.31
N THR A 33 9.53 5.83 3.07
CA THR A 33 9.26 4.71 4.01
C THR A 33 9.98 4.91 5.34
N TYR A 34 11.30 5.16 5.32
CA TYR A 34 12.09 5.51 6.49
C TYR A 34 12.20 7.02 6.68
N GLY A 35 12.32 7.77 5.57
CA GLY A 35 12.43 9.23 5.59
C GLY A 35 13.81 9.73 5.98
N THR A 36 13.83 10.94 6.52
CA THR A 36 15.00 11.63 7.09
C THR A 36 14.67 12.07 8.52
N ASP A 37 15.63 12.70 9.21
CA ASP A 37 15.36 13.23 10.54
C ASP A 37 14.41 14.45 10.50
N ASP A 38 14.50 15.25 9.42
CA ASP A 38 13.62 16.41 9.21
C ASP A 38 12.24 16.00 8.67
N GLU A 39 12.16 14.89 7.94
CA GLU A 39 10.93 14.36 7.35
C GLU A 39 10.85 12.85 7.61
N PRO A 40 10.37 12.43 8.81
CA PRO A 40 10.27 11.03 9.18
C PRO A 40 9.34 10.26 8.24
N GLY A 41 9.77 9.08 7.83
CA GLY A 41 8.99 8.20 6.97
C GLY A 41 7.84 7.53 7.71
N TRP A 42 6.85 7.09 6.95
CA TRP A 42 5.58 6.54 7.47
C TRP A 42 5.72 5.14 8.10
N TRP A 43 6.87 4.43 7.91
CA TRP A 43 7.21 3.17 8.58
C TRP A 43 8.54 3.25 9.36
N ARG A 44 8.98 4.46 9.69
CA ARG A 44 10.23 4.66 10.44
C ARG A 44 10.24 3.87 11.75
N GLU A 45 9.13 3.84 12.48
CA GLU A 45 9.04 3.13 13.76
C GLU A 45 9.24 1.61 13.63
N ILE A 46 8.85 0.96 12.53
CA ILE A 46 9.11 -0.46 12.29
C ILE A 46 10.61 -0.70 12.12
N ILE A 47 11.27 0.22 11.45
CA ILE A 47 12.69 0.12 11.12
C ILE A 47 13.54 0.42 12.36
N ASP A 48 13.30 1.54 13.03
CA ASP A 48 14.01 1.94 14.25
C ASP A 48 13.66 1.03 15.44
N GLY A 49 12.45 0.51 15.50
CA GLY A 49 11.99 -0.45 16.50
C GLY A 49 12.59 -1.85 16.37
N GLY A 50 13.42 -2.08 15.35
CA GLY A 50 14.18 -3.31 15.18
C GLY A 50 13.40 -4.47 14.54
N TYR A 51 12.18 -4.24 14.06
CA TYR A 51 11.40 -5.27 13.38
C TYR A 51 11.91 -5.53 11.94
N MET A 52 12.39 -4.48 11.28
CA MET A 52 13.07 -4.52 9.98
C MET A 52 14.27 -3.56 9.98
N PRO A 53 15.36 -3.83 10.72
CA PRO A 53 16.42 -2.86 10.95
C PRO A 53 17.11 -2.43 9.65
N ILE A 54 17.41 -1.14 9.52
CA ILE A 54 18.11 -0.58 8.35
C ILE A 54 19.52 -1.14 8.18
N TYR A 55 20.10 -1.72 9.23
CA TYR A 55 21.41 -2.40 9.18
C TYR A 55 21.35 -3.78 8.55
N ASP A 56 20.17 -4.43 8.55
CA ASP A 56 19.95 -5.78 8.00
C ASP A 56 19.42 -5.73 6.57
N TYR A 57 18.83 -4.60 6.15
CA TYR A 57 18.10 -4.48 4.87
C TYR A 57 18.41 -3.17 4.14
N GLN A 58 18.29 -3.21 2.82
CA GLN A 58 18.14 -2.02 2.00
C GLN A 58 16.69 -1.89 1.52
N PHE A 59 16.10 -0.72 1.72
CA PHE A 59 14.72 -0.43 1.35
C PHE A 59 14.67 0.31 0.02
N LEU A 60 13.78 -0.11 -0.86
CA LEU A 60 13.50 0.54 -2.14
C LEU A 60 12.00 0.83 -2.23
N THR A 61 11.65 2.09 -2.38
CA THR A 61 10.27 2.54 -2.51
C THR A 61 10.16 3.52 -3.67
N PHE A 62 9.24 3.26 -4.59
CA PHE A 62 8.93 4.15 -5.70
C PHE A 62 7.70 5.00 -5.36
N ASN A 63 7.69 6.26 -5.77
CA ASN A 63 6.43 6.99 -5.92
C ASN A 63 5.70 6.42 -7.14
N VAL A 64 4.47 5.96 -6.95
CA VAL A 64 3.71 5.37 -8.05
C VAL A 64 3.35 6.44 -9.08
N ILE A 65 3.38 6.06 -10.37
CA ILE A 65 2.89 6.91 -11.45
C ILE A 65 1.42 7.26 -11.22
N GLY A 66 1.03 8.47 -11.52
CA GLY A 66 -0.32 9.00 -11.22
C GLY A 66 -0.42 9.73 -9.88
N SER A 67 0.55 9.55 -8.95
CA SER A 67 0.60 10.29 -7.70
C SER A 67 1.28 11.67 -7.84
N PRO A 68 1.06 12.63 -6.92
CA PRO A 68 1.62 13.98 -7.03
C PRO A 68 3.07 14.11 -6.55
N PHE A 69 3.75 13.02 -6.17
CA PHE A 69 5.02 13.05 -5.45
C PHE A 69 6.27 12.95 -6.34
N GLY A 70 6.19 13.41 -7.58
CA GLY A 70 7.35 13.56 -8.47
C GLY A 70 7.44 12.54 -9.59
N SER A 71 6.78 11.40 -9.52
CA SER A 71 6.60 10.49 -10.65
C SER A 71 5.66 11.09 -11.70
N SER A 72 5.70 10.57 -12.93
CA SER A 72 4.80 11.01 -14.00
C SER A 72 3.35 10.93 -13.58
N SER A 73 2.60 12.00 -13.76
CA SER A 73 1.22 12.13 -13.29
C SER A 73 0.45 13.16 -14.12
N PRO A 74 -0.88 13.27 -13.98
CA PRO A 74 -1.67 14.33 -14.62
C PRO A 74 -1.16 15.74 -14.30
N LEU A 75 -0.54 15.92 -13.11
CA LEU A 75 0.03 17.19 -12.68
C LEU A 75 1.29 17.58 -13.48
N THR A 76 2.11 16.60 -13.84
CA THR A 76 3.44 16.81 -14.43
C THR A 76 3.49 16.52 -15.92
N ASN A 77 2.51 15.82 -16.47
CA ASN A 77 2.46 15.42 -17.88
C ASN A 77 1.07 15.70 -18.49
N PRO A 78 0.94 16.71 -19.38
CA PRO A 78 -0.33 17.04 -20.01
C PRO A 78 -0.87 15.91 -20.92
N ASN A 79 -0.02 14.97 -21.33
CA ASN A 79 -0.39 13.79 -22.12
C ASN A 79 -0.53 12.53 -21.24
N PHE A 80 -0.70 12.70 -19.94
CA PHE A 80 -0.86 11.55 -19.04
C PHE A 80 -2.08 10.71 -19.43
N PRO A 81 -1.99 9.37 -19.42
CA PRO A 81 -3.08 8.50 -19.81
C PRO A 81 -4.35 8.75 -18.99
N LYS A 82 -5.50 8.86 -19.65
CA LYS A 82 -6.80 9.00 -18.96
C LYS A 82 -7.19 7.76 -18.16
N HIS A 83 -6.69 6.59 -18.56
CA HIS A 83 -6.97 5.30 -17.95
C HIS A 83 -5.68 4.66 -17.49
N LEU A 84 -5.32 4.93 -16.24
CA LEU A 84 -4.25 4.24 -15.54
C LEU A 84 -4.84 3.09 -14.72
N THR A 85 -4.21 1.94 -14.77
CA THR A 85 -4.58 0.78 -13.96
C THR A 85 -3.47 0.42 -12.97
N LEU A 86 -3.80 -0.41 -11.98
CA LEU A 86 -2.81 -0.95 -11.05
C LEU A 86 -1.68 -1.70 -11.78
N ARG A 87 -2.00 -2.40 -12.87
CA ARG A 87 -1.03 -3.16 -13.67
C ARG A 87 -0.01 -2.25 -14.37
N ASP A 88 -0.42 -1.06 -14.77
CA ASP A 88 0.49 -0.06 -15.35
C ASP A 88 1.48 0.46 -14.29
N ILE A 89 0.98 0.72 -13.08
CA ILE A 89 1.83 1.09 -11.92
C ILE A 89 2.86 -0.01 -11.64
N VAL A 90 2.42 -1.25 -11.56
CA VAL A 90 3.30 -2.38 -11.30
C VAL A 90 4.35 -2.54 -12.40
N LYS A 91 3.94 -2.34 -13.67
CA LYS A 91 4.90 -2.38 -14.78
C LYS A 91 5.98 -1.31 -14.68
N ALA A 92 5.63 -0.10 -14.26
CA ALA A 92 6.60 0.97 -14.02
C ALA A 92 7.56 0.61 -12.87
N ILE A 93 7.06 0.04 -11.78
CA ILE A 93 7.89 -0.45 -10.66
C ILE A 93 8.86 -1.53 -11.13
N GLU A 94 8.41 -2.51 -11.91
CA GLU A 94 9.27 -3.57 -12.48
C GLU A 94 10.41 -2.99 -13.32
N LEU A 95 10.10 -2.03 -14.19
CA LEU A 95 11.10 -1.35 -15.01
C LEU A 95 12.11 -0.60 -14.13
N GLY A 96 11.64 0.08 -13.08
CA GLY A 96 12.50 0.78 -12.13
C GLY A 96 13.43 -0.17 -11.36
N ILE A 97 12.93 -1.29 -10.86
CA ILE A 97 13.73 -2.30 -10.16
C ILE A 97 14.83 -2.86 -11.08
N ARG A 98 14.48 -3.18 -12.34
CA ARG A 98 15.45 -3.67 -13.34
C ARG A 98 16.50 -2.61 -13.71
N ALA A 99 16.08 -1.36 -13.89
CA ALA A 99 16.98 -0.25 -14.20
C ALA A 99 18.01 0.00 -13.09
N LEU A 100 17.67 -0.36 -11.83
CA LEU A 100 18.57 -0.30 -10.68
C LEU A 100 19.49 -1.55 -10.56
N GLY A 101 19.34 -2.52 -11.46
CA GLY A 101 20.20 -3.72 -11.51
C GLY A 101 19.82 -4.81 -10.52
N PHE A 102 18.58 -4.86 -10.06
CA PHE A 102 18.11 -5.93 -9.18
C PHE A 102 17.40 -7.04 -9.96
N ASP A 103 17.77 -8.28 -9.69
CA ASP A 103 17.15 -9.49 -10.25
C ASP A 103 16.28 -10.20 -9.23
N LYS A 104 16.53 -9.93 -7.94
CA LYS A 104 15.90 -10.60 -6.81
C LYS A 104 15.40 -9.60 -5.78
N ILE A 105 14.25 -9.92 -5.20
CA ILE A 105 13.64 -9.21 -4.09
C ILE A 105 13.60 -10.16 -2.88
N ASN A 106 14.29 -9.82 -1.79
CA ASN A 106 14.26 -10.67 -0.60
C ASN A 106 12.95 -10.53 0.18
N ILE A 107 12.41 -9.30 0.24
CA ILE A 107 11.13 -9.03 0.87
C ILE A 107 10.35 -8.05 -0.01
N LEU A 108 9.14 -8.44 -0.39
CA LEU A 108 8.19 -7.59 -1.09
C LEU A 108 7.02 -7.31 -0.14
N ILE A 109 6.78 -6.05 0.21
CA ILE A 109 5.81 -5.70 1.26
C ILE A 109 4.96 -4.51 0.87
N GLY A 110 3.67 -4.55 1.18
CA GLY A 110 2.76 -3.42 0.99
C GLY A 110 1.44 -3.59 1.75
N GLY A 111 0.83 -2.44 2.08
CA GLY A 111 -0.49 -2.38 2.70
C GLY A 111 -1.51 -1.69 1.79
N SER A 112 -2.79 -2.10 1.85
CA SER A 112 -3.85 -1.52 1.03
C SER A 112 -3.52 -1.58 -0.46
N LEU A 113 -3.55 -0.46 -1.18
CA LEU A 113 -3.09 -0.38 -2.57
C LEU A 113 -1.67 -0.96 -2.76
N GLY A 114 -0.80 -0.84 -1.76
CA GLY A 114 0.52 -1.46 -1.78
C GLY A 114 0.46 -2.99 -1.77
N GLY A 115 -0.44 -3.57 -1.00
CA GLY A 115 -0.68 -5.02 -0.98
C GLY A 115 -1.23 -5.54 -2.32
N MET A 116 -2.05 -4.73 -3.00
CA MET A 116 -2.53 -5.03 -4.35
C MET A 116 -1.38 -5.02 -5.38
N GLN A 117 -0.42 -4.08 -5.24
CA GLN A 117 0.80 -4.06 -6.05
C GLN A 117 1.65 -5.31 -5.83
N VAL A 118 1.78 -5.76 -4.56
CA VAL A 118 2.49 -7.00 -4.22
C VAL A 118 1.90 -8.20 -4.96
N MET A 119 0.57 -8.35 -4.97
CA MET A 119 -0.10 -9.45 -5.68
C MET A 119 0.19 -9.44 -7.19
N GLU A 120 0.11 -8.28 -7.82
CA GLU A 120 0.38 -8.14 -9.26
C GLU A 120 1.87 -8.40 -9.59
N LEU A 121 2.81 -7.93 -8.76
CA LEU A 121 4.24 -8.21 -8.90
C LEU A 121 4.54 -9.71 -8.80
N LEU A 122 3.90 -10.40 -7.86
CA LEU A 122 4.03 -11.86 -7.70
C LEU A 122 3.45 -12.61 -8.92
N TYR A 123 2.30 -12.17 -9.43
CA TYR A 123 1.70 -12.77 -10.62
C TYR A 123 2.62 -12.65 -11.85
N ASN A 124 3.23 -11.49 -12.05
CA ASN A 124 4.07 -11.22 -13.22
C ASN A 124 5.40 -12.02 -13.23
N GLN A 125 5.84 -12.56 -12.10
CA GLN A 125 7.02 -13.42 -11.97
C GLN A 125 8.30 -12.82 -12.60
N GLN A 126 8.43 -11.49 -12.58
CA GLN A 126 9.59 -10.83 -13.19
C GLN A 126 10.85 -10.90 -12.32
N PHE A 127 10.69 -11.23 -11.04
CA PHE A 127 11.76 -11.33 -10.05
C PHE A 127 11.57 -12.58 -9.20
N GLU A 128 12.68 -13.15 -8.74
CA GLU A 128 12.64 -14.10 -7.63
C GLU A 128 12.28 -13.32 -6.35
N VAL A 129 11.25 -13.76 -5.62
CA VAL A 129 10.81 -13.14 -4.36
C VAL A 129 10.87 -14.19 -3.25
N ASP A 130 11.71 -13.95 -2.24
CA ASP A 130 11.85 -14.90 -1.13
C ASP A 130 10.62 -14.87 -0.20
N LYS A 131 10.20 -13.67 0.19
CA LYS A 131 9.06 -13.44 1.09
C LYS A 131 8.20 -12.29 0.60
N ALA A 132 6.90 -12.44 0.74
CA ALA A 132 5.94 -11.38 0.45
C ALA A 132 5.02 -11.14 1.65
N VAL A 133 4.67 -9.87 1.89
CA VAL A 133 3.78 -9.44 2.97
C VAL A 133 2.68 -8.56 2.41
N ILE A 134 1.44 -8.98 2.62
CA ILE A 134 0.24 -8.31 2.14
C ILE A 134 -0.59 -7.89 3.36
N LEU A 135 -0.70 -6.60 3.60
CA LEU A 135 -1.40 -6.03 4.75
C LEU A 135 -2.69 -5.37 4.28
N ALA A 136 -3.82 -5.68 4.92
CA ALA A 136 -5.09 -5.00 4.68
C ALA A 136 -5.42 -4.83 3.19
N ALA A 137 -5.36 -5.91 2.40
CA ALA A 137 -5.61 -5.87 0.95
C ALA A 137 -6.25 -7.17 0.46
N THR A 138 -7.09 -7.04 -0.56
CA THR A 138 -7.83 -8.15 -1.19
C THR A 138 -7.44 -8.30 -2.66
N ASP A 139 -7.79 -9.42 -3.26
CA ASP A 139 -7.48 -9.77 -4.66
C ASP A 139 -8.29 -8.97 -5.70
N LYS A 140 -9.32 -8.26 -5.25
CA LYS A 140 -10.16 -7.37 -6.07
C LYS A 140 -10.80 -6.29 -5.23
N THR A 141 -11.05 -5.15 -5.82
CA THR A 141 -11.83 -4.09 -5.19
C THR A 141 -13.28 -4.53 -5.04
N SER A 142 -13.80 -4.47 -3.82
CA SER A 142 -15.18 -4.83 -3.52
C SER A 142 -16.17 -3.78 -4.05
N SER A 143 -17.45 -4.18 -4.24
CA SER A 143 -18.52 -3.24 -4.55
C SER A 143 -18.67 -2.17 -3.47
N TYR A 144 -18.44 -2.53 -2.20
CA TYR A 144 -18.51 -1.62 -1.08
C TYR A 144 -17.40 -0.54 -1.13
N SER A 145 -16.14 -0.95 -1.34
CA SER A 145 -15.03 -0.02 -1.52
C SER A 145 -15.24 0.89 -2.73
N ARG A 146 -15.76 0.34 -3.83
CA ARG A 146 -16.06 1.11 -5.03
C ARG A 146 -17.17 2.14 -4.80
N ALA A 147 -18.16 1.84 -3.98
CA ALA A 147 -19.21 2.80 -3.62
C ALA A 147 -18.63 4.02 -2.86
N PHE A 148 -17.68 3.81 -1.94
CA PHE A 148 -16.97 4.92 -1.30
C PHE A 148 -16.13 5.74 -2.29
N ASN A 149 -15.43 5.08 -3.21
CA ASN A 149 -14.65 5.74 -4.24
C ASN A 149 -15.54 6.61 -5.14
N GLU A 150 -16.75 6.14 -5.45
CA GLU A 150 -17.71 6.91 -6.26
C GLU A 150 -18.20 8.16 -5.54
N ILE A 151 -18.57 8.06 -4.26
CA ILE A 151 -18.97 9.23 -3.45
C ILE A 151 -17.83 10.26 -3.39
N ALA A 152 -16.59 9.79 -3.21
CA ALA A 152 -15.42 10.67 -3.21
C ALA A 152 -15.23 11.38 -4.57
N ARG A 153 -15.44 10.66 -5.67
CA ARG A 153 -15.34 11.18 -7.05
C ARG A 153 -16.42 12.23 -7.31
N GLU A 154 -17.67 11.93 -6.96
CA GLU A 154 -18.79 12.87 -7.06
C GLU A 154 -18.53 14.15 -6.25
N ALA A 155 -18.06 14.03 -5.01
CA ALA A 155 -17.71 15.19 -4.20
C ALA A 155 -16.67 16.09 -4.90
N ILE A 156 -15.64 15.50 -5.51
CA ILE A 156 -14.60 16.24 -6.25
C ILE A 156 -15.19 16.88 -7.51
N HIS A 157 -16.02 16.18 -8.27
CA HIS A 157 -16.63 16.72 -9.48
C HIS A 157 -17.54 17.91 -9.18
N LEU A 158 -18.29 17.88 -8.07
CA LEU A 158 -19.17 18.95 -7.64
C LEU A 158 -18.44 20.14 -7.02
N GLY A 159 -17.38 19.89 -6.24
CA GLY A 159 -16.77 20.92 -5.38
C GLY A 159 -15.27 21.21 -5.69
N GLY A 160 -14.65 20.55 -6.68
CA GLY A 160 -13.23 20.74 -6.97
C GLY A 160 -12.35 20.52 -5.74
N LYS A 161 -11.54 21.48 -5.35
CA LYS A 161 -10.68 21.39 -4.17
C LYS A 161 -11.47 21.19 -2.85
N GLU A 162 -12.63 21.82 -2.71
CA GLU A 162 -13.48 21.60 -1.53
C GLU A 162 -14.06 20.17 -1.54
N GLY A 163 -14.39 19.65 -2.72
CA GLY A 163 -14.78 18.26 -2.90
C GLY A 163 -13.66 17.28 -2.53
N LEU A 164 -12.40 17.61 -2.84
CA LEU A 164 -11.23 16.82 -2.42
C LEU A 164 -11.10 16.78 -0.88
N SER A 165 -11.39 17.89 -0.20
CA SER A 165 -11.47 17.94 1.26
C SER A 165 -12.53 16.98 1.79
N ILE A 166 -13.73 16.96 1.19
CA ILE A 166 -14.82 16.05 1.58
C ILE A 166 -14.43 14.59 1.29
N ALA A 167 -13.85 14.30 0.13
CA ALA A 167 -13.36 12.97 -0.22
C ALA A 167 -12.35 12.44 0.81
N ARG A 168 -11.45 13.31 1.31
CA ARG A 168 -10.51 12.94 2.37
C ARG A 168 -11.19 12.65 3.70
N GLN A 169 -12.18 13.45 4.09
CA GLN A 169 -12.97 13.22 5.30
C GLN A 169 -13.69 11.88 5.23
N LEU A 170 -14.30 11.54 4.08
CA LEU A 170 -14.90 10.22 3.83
C LEU A 170 -13.87 9.11 3.97
N GLY A 171 -12.69 9.28 3.39
CA GLY A 171 -11.57 8.33 3.50
C GLY A 171 -11.22 8.05 4.97
N PHE A 172 -11.10 9.07 5.81
CA PHE A 172 -10.80 8.87 7.23
C PHE A 172 -11.88 8.04 7.96
N LEU A 173 -13.14 8.18 7.61
CA LEU A 173 -14.21 7.35 8.17
C LEU A 173 -14.07 5.87 7.78
N THR A 174 -13.60 5.60 6.57
CA THR A 174 -13.40 4.21 6.11
C THR A 174 -12.09 3.60 6.59
N TYR A 175 -11.09 4.44 6.93
CA TYR A 175 -9.77 3.98 7.39
C TYR A 175 -9.71 3.68 8.88
N ARG A 176 -10.68 4.16 9.65
CA ARG A 176 -10.70 4.01 11.11
C ARG A 176 -11.97 3.30 11.56
N SER A 177 -11.83 2.48 12.60
CA SER A 177 -12.98 1.87 13.24
C SER A 177 -13.79 2.91 14.03
N SER A 178 -15.11 2.69 14.19
CA SER A 178 -15.96 3.52 15.05
C SER A 178 -15.42 3.58 16.47
N LYS A 179 -14.97 2.45 16.99
CA LYS A 179 -14.38 2.36 18.33
C LYS A 179 -13.15 3.26 18.49
N SER A 180 -12.27 3.32 17.47
CA SER A 180 -11.10 4.19 17.46
C SER A 180 -11.50 5.69 17.50
N TYR A 181 -12.57 6.05 16.80
CA TYR A 181 -13.11 7.42 16.84
C TYR A 181 -13.68 7.76 18.21
N ASP A 182 -14.53 6.91 18.75
CA ASP A 182 -15.21 7.13 20.05
C ASP A 182 -14.22 7.17 21.23
N GLN A 183 -13.11 6.44 21.14
CA GLN A 183 -12.05 6.49 22.13
C GLN A 183 -11.18 7.74 22.05
N ARG A 184 -11.07 8.34 20.87
CA ARG A 184 -10.13 9.43 20.60
C ARG A 184 -10.78 10.81 20.65
N PHE A 185 -12.05 10.94 20.30
CA PHE A 185 -12.72 12.22 20.11
C PHE A 185 -14.05 12.28 20.85
N SER A 186 -14.38 13.44 21.40
CA SER A 186 -15.75 13.80 21.70
C SER A 186 -16.53 14.12 20.40
N PRO A 187 -17.88 14.13 20.43
CA PRO A 187 -18.71 14.48 19.26
C PRO A 187 -18.39 15.84 18.63
N ASP A 188 -17.97 16.83 19.44
CA ASP A 188 -17.62 18.16 18.94
C ASP A 188 -16.21 18.21 18.34
N GLU A 189 -15.25 17.52 18.97
CA GLU A 189 -13.86 17.47 18.51
C GLU A 189 -13.72 16.74 17.17
N VAL A 190 -14.48 15.68 16.93
CA VAL A 190 -14.39 14.91 15.68
C VAL A 190 -14.72 15.75 14.45
N VAL A 191 -15.69 16.66 14.55
CA VAL A 191 -16.05 17.55 13.43
C VAL A 191 -14.90 18.49 13.07
N SER A 192 -14.25 19.06 14.08
CA SER A 192 -13.09 19.92 13.89
C SER A 192 -11.91 19.14 13.29
N TYR A 193 -11.64 17.95 13.82
CA TYR A 193 -10.61 17.07 13.31
C TYR A 193 -10.82 16.69 11.82
N GLN A 194 -12.03 16.27 11.46
CA GLN A 194 -12.37 15.88 10.08
C GLN A 194 -12.14 17.06 9.11
N ARG A 195 -12.63 18.24 9.46
CA ARG A 195 -12.41 19.45 8.65
C ARG A 195 -10.94 19.80 8.53
N HIS A 196 -10.18 19.71 9.61
CA HIS A 196 -8.73 19.95 9.59
C HIS A 196 -8.00 18.99 8.64
N GLN A 197 -8.31 17.71 8.72
CA GLN A 197 -7.68 16.68 7.87
C GLN A 197 -8.04 16.87 6.38
N GLY A 198 -9.30 17.20 6.09
CA GLY A 198 -9.73 17.50 4.74
C GLY A 198 -9.03 18.75 4.18
N ASN A 199 -8.95 19.83 4.95
CA ASN A 199 -8.29 21.07 4.56
C ASN A 199 -6.78 20.87 4.34
N LYS A 200 -6.10 20.18 5.25
CA LYS A 200 -4.68 19.83 5.07
C LYS A 200 -4.45 19.06 3.79
N PHE A 201 -5.29 18.08 3.49
CA PHE A 201 -5.13 17.22 2.32
C PHE A 201 -5.31 17.98 1.00
N LYS A 202 -6.33 18.84 0.88
CA LYS A 202 -6.57 19.62 -0.35
C LYS A 202 -5.46 20.62 -0.71
N GLU A 203 -4.62 20.98 0.27
CA GLU A 203 -3.46 21.84 0.04
C GLU A 203 -2.19 21.05 -0.33
N THR A 204 -2.13 19.76 0.02
CA THR A 204 -0.94 18.93 -0.15
C THR A 204 -1.07 17.87 -1.24
N TYR A 205 -2.28 17.56 -1.68
CA TYR A 205 -2.54 16.55 -2.69
C TYR A 205 -3.28 17.14 -3.90
N ASP A 206 -2.88 16.76 -5.10
CA ASP A 206 -3.53 17.24 -6.33
C ASP A 206 -4.81 16.45 -6.62
N LEU A 207 -5.89 17.14 -7.00
CA LEU A 207 -7.19 16.54 -7.23
C LEU A 207 -7.22 15.60 -8.46
N SER A 208 -6.48 15.93 -9.53
CA SER A 208 -6.43 15.09 -10.74
C SER A 208 -5.63 13.81 -10.48
N CYS A 209 -4.60 13.90 -9.66
CA CYS A 209 -3.87 12.74 -9.16
C CYS A 209 -4.76 11.87 -8.27
N TYR A 210 -5.57 12.46 -7.38
CA TYR A 210 -6.46 11.68 -6.53
C TYR A 210 -7.53 10.94 -7.31
N LEU A 211 -8.16 11.60 -8.29
CA LEU A 211 -9.12 10.97 -9.21
C LEU A 211 -8.47 9.82 -9.99
N THR A 212 -7.24 10.01 -10.45
CA THR A 212 -6.46 8.95 -11.12
C THR A 212 -6.23 7.77 -10.19
N MET A 213 -5.87 8.00 -8.94
CA MET A 213 -5.61 6.95 -7.97
C MET A 213 -6.90 6.21 -7.54
N LEU A 214 -8.06 6.88 -7.50
CA LEU A 214 -9.35 6.21 -7.32
C LEU A 214 -9.65 5.26 -8.49
N ASN A 215 -9.35 5.66 -9.73
CA ASN A 215 -9.51 4.79 -10.90
C ASN A 215 -8.56 3.58 -10.85
N VAL A 216 -7.35 3.77 -10.36
CA VAL A 216 -6.38 2.69 -10.12
C VAL A 216 -6.94 1.68 -9.14
N LEU A 217 -7.48 2.12 -7.97
CA LEU A 217 -8.13 1.24 -7.00
C LEU A 217 -9.29 0.46 -7.64
N ASP A 218 -10.17 1.17 -8.36
CA ASP A 218 -11.34 0.55 -9.01
C ASP A 218 -10.95 -0.45 -10.09
N SER A 219 -9.75 -0.32 -10.67
CA SER A 219 -9.22 -1.22 -11.68
C SER A 219 -8.74 -2.55 -11.12
N HIS A 220 -8.52 -2.64 -9.80
CA HIS A 220 -7.91 -3.82 -9.19
C HIS A 220 -8.83 -5.03 -9.20
N ASN A 221 -8.36 -6.05 -9.87
CA ASN A 221 -8.88 -7.41 -9.86
C ASN A 221 -7.78 -8.30 -10.48
N VAL A 222 -7.15 -9.14 -9.66
CA VAL A 222 -6.06 -10.01 -10.12
C VAL A 222 -6.52 -11.00 -11.20
N ASP A 223 -7.79 -11.42 -11.17
CA ASP A 223 -8.34 -12.41 -12.09
C ASP A 223 -8.83 -11.77 -13.40
N ARG A 224 -8.94 -10.44 -13.50
CA ARG A 224 -9.49 -9.79 -14.69
C ARG A 224 -8.69 -10.11 -15.95
N GLY A 225 -9.32 -10.85 -16.88
CA GLY A 225 -8.71 -11.27 -18.14
C GLY A 225 -7.62 -12.34 -17.98
N ARG A 226 -7.60 -13.07 -16.86
CA ARG A 226 -6.68 -14.16 -16.54
C ARG A 226 -7.46 -15.39 -16.10
N THR A 227 -6.96 -16.58 -16.44
CA THR A 227 -7.58 -17.86 -16.10
C THR A 227 -6.69 -18.77 -15.25
N ASN A 228 -5.47 -18.32 -14.96
CA ASN A 228 -4.41 -19.13 -14.34
C ASN A 228 -3.78 -18.49 -13.11
N VAL A 229 -4.47 -17.56 -12.44
CA VAL A 229 -3.87 -16.83 -11.30
C VAL A 229 -3.52 -17.78 -10.17
N ASP A 230 -4.39 -18.72 -9.83
CA ASP A 230 -4.12 -19.69 -8.77
C ASP A 230 -2.97 -20.63 -9.15
N ASP A 231 -2.90 -21.09 -10.40
CA ASP A 231 -1.79 -21.92 -10.88
C ASP A 231 -0.46 -21.19 -10.75
N VAL A 232 -0.44 -19.90 -11.10
CA VAL A 232 0.75 -19.05 -10.93
C VAL A 232 1.12 -18.93 -9.46
N TYR A 233 0.20 -18.55 -8.59
CA TYR A 233 0.47 -18.40 -7.15
C TYR A 233 0.88 -19.72 -6.48
N GLN A 234 0.29 -20.83 -6.87
CA GLN A 234 0.67 -22.16 -6.39
C GLN A 234 2.03 -22.64 -6.91
N SER A 235 2.51 -22.11 -8.03
CA SER A 235 3.84 -22.42 -8.56
C SER A 235 4.98 -21.69 -7.85
N LEU A 236 4.69 -20.59 -7.14
CA LEU A 236 5.70 -19.78 -6.46
C LEU A 236 6.29 -20.48 -5.23
N ASP A 237 7.60 -20.38 -5.06
CA ASP A 237 8.27 -20.76 -3.81
C ASP A 237 8.34 -19.61 -2.78
N THR A 238 7.78 -18.47 -3.13
CA THR A 238 7.61 -17.30 -2.25
C THR A 238 6.80 -17.66 -1.01
N LYS A 239 7.28 -17.26 0.18
CA LYS A 239 6.55 -17.40 1.44
C LYS A 239 5.71 -16.13 1.62
N VAL A 240 4.40 -16.30 1.76
CA VAL A 240 3.46 -15.18 1.84
C VAL A 240 2.90 -15.04 3.24
N LEU A 241 2.90 -13.83 3.77
CA LEU A 241 2.17 -13.44 4.97
C LEU A 241 1.06 -12.49 4.58
N THR A 242 -0.18 -12.80 4.99
CA THR A 242 -1.28 -11.85 4.95
C THR A 242 -1.65 -11.42 6.36
N MET A 243 -2.00 -10.14 6.54
CA MET A 243 -2.50 -9.62 7.82
C MET A 243 -3.79 -8.84 7.58
N GLY A 244 -4.86 -9.27 8.28
CA GLY A 244 -6.12 -8.54 8.39
C GLY A 244 -6.19 -7.79 9.71
N PHE A 245 -6.93 -6.69 9.76
CA PHE A 245 -7.05 -5.81 10.92
C PHE A 245 -8.51 -5.76 11.41
N THR A 246 -8.68 -5.73 12.71
CA THR A 246 -10.01 -5.62 13.33
C THR A 246 -10.75 -4.40 12.81
N ASP A 247 -12.03 -4.59 12.47
CA ASP A 247 -12.94 -3.51 12.04
C ASP A 247 -12.49 -2.76 10.77
N ASP A 248 -11.64 -3.39 9.92
CA ASP A 248 -11.35 -2.86 8.60
C ASP A 248 -12.61 -2.96 7.71
N LEU A 249 -13.22 -1.80 7.41
CA LEU A 249 -14.42 -1.71 6.59
C LEU A 249 -14.16 -1.96 5.10
N LEU A 250 -12.94 -1.69 4.63
CA LEU A 250 -12.58 -1.77 3.22
C LEU A 250 -12.16 -3.19 2.83
N TYR A 251 -11.39 -3.84 3.70
CA TYR A 251 -10.79 -5.16 3.46
C TYR A 251 -10.95 -6.06 4.69
N PRO A 252 -12.14 -6.66 4.87
CA PRO A 252 -12.43 -7.56 5.99
C PRO A 252 -11.43 -8.73 6.08
N ASP A 253 -11.13 -9.16 7.31
CA ASP A 253 -10.11 -10.17 7.60
C ASP A 253 -10.29 -11.48 6.84
N ASP A 254 -11.52 -11.95 6.71
CA ASP A 254 -11.85 -13.17 5.97
C ASP A 254 -11.44 -13.08 4.49
N GLN A 255 -11.60 -11.91 3.87
CA GLN A 255 -11.20 -11.67 2.49
C GLN A 255 -9.67 -11.57 2.37
N VAL A 256 -9.00 -10.92 3.32
CA VAL A 256 -7.53 -10.85 3.38
C VAL A 256 -6.92 -12.23 3.59
N ARG A 257 -7.54 -13.08 4.43
CA ARG A 257 -7.17 -14.47 4.64
C ARG A 257 -7.28 -15.27 3.34
N ALA A 258 -8.40 -15.10 2.62
CA ALA A 258 -8.66 -15.80 1.36
C ALA A 258 -7.58 -15.49 0.31
N VAL A 259 -7.02 -14.27 0.28
CA VAL A 259 -5.86 -13.95 -0.57
C VAL A 259 -4.68 -14.86 -0.26
N GLY A 260 -4.34 -15.03 1.03
CA GLY A 260 -3.23 -15.88 1.45
C GLY A 260 -3.43 -17.33 1.01
N GLU A 261 -4.66 -17.83 1.07
CA GLU A 261 -5.02 -19.21 0.73
C GLU A 261 -4.80 -19.57 -0.75
N ARG A 262 -4.66 -18.57 -1.63
CA ARG A 262 -4.30 -18.74 -3.04
C ARG A 262 -2.84 -19.14 -3.24
N PHE A 263 -1.95 -18.94 -2.25
CA PHE A 263 -0.51 -19.19 -2.35
C PHE A 263 -0.11 -20.55 -1.78
N LYS A 264 0.89 -21.18 -2.38
CA LYS A 264 1.45 -22.48 -1.97
C LYS A 264 1.98 -22.48 -0.54
N TYR A 265 2.69 -21.42 -0.15
CA TYR A 265 3.27 -21.23 1.17
C TYR A 265 2.76 -19.95 1.78
N HIS A 266 1.75 -20.04 2.63
CA HIS A 266 1.20 -18.85 3.26
C HIS A 266 1.02 -19.02 4.77
N ARG A 267 0.97 -17.87 5.43
CA ARG A 267 0.49 -17.67 6.79
C ARG A 267 -0.45 -16.50 6.80
N HIS A 268 -1.42 -16.56 7.66
CA HIS A 268 -2.32 -15.47 7.93
C HIS A 268 -2.23 -15.08 9.40
N PHE A 269 -2.28 -13.79 9.69
CA PHE A 269 -2.35 -13.26 11.03
C PHE A 269 -3.46 -12.21 11.11
N PHE A 270 -4.36 -12.38 12.07
CA PHE A 270 -5.39 -11.40 12.40
C PHE A 270 -4.87 -10.48 13.50
N VAL A 271 -4.90 -9.17 13.26
CA VAL A 271 -4.44 -8.13 14.20
C VAL A 271 -5.65 -7.63 14.99
N PRO A 272 -5.74 -7.94 16.30
CA PRO A 272 -6.88 -7.59 17.14
C PRO A 272 -6.76 -6.16 17.67
N ASP A 273 -6.30 -5.22 16.86
CA ASP A 273 -6.31 -3.82 17.23
C ASP A 273 -7.69 -3.19 17.00
N ASN A 274 -7.85 -1.93 17.39
CA ASN A 274 -9.11 -1.22 17.27
C ASN A 274 -9.07 -0.08 16.26
N VAL A 275 -8.03 -0.02 15.42
CA VAL A 275 -7.82 1.11 14.52
C VAL A 275 -8.59 0.96 13.22
N GLY A 276 -8.80 -0.26 12.74
CA GLY A 276 -9.37 -0.53 11.43
C GLY A 276 -8.30 -0.56 10.34
N HIS A 277 -8.65 -0.09 9.14
CA HIS A 277 -7.78 -0.14 7.96
C HIS A 277 -6.39 0.49 8.15
N ASP A 278 -6.30 1.62 8.85
CA ASP A 278 -5.03 2.29 9.13
C ASP A 278 -4.10 1.53 10.11
N GLY A 279 -4.53 0.36 10.65
CA GLY A 279 -3.76 -0.43 11.60
C GLY A 279 -2.34 -0.75 11.12
N PHE A 280 -2.13 -0.98 9.82
CA PHE A 280 -0.80 -1.23 9.27
C PHE A 280 0.11 0.03 9.19
N LEU A 281 -0.42 1.21 9.44
CA LEU A 281 0.30 2.49 9.54
C LEU A 281 0.47 2.97 10.98
N LEU A 282 -0.14 2.26 11.94
CA LEU A 282 -0.22 2.65 13.33
C LEU A 282 -0.05 1.42 14.22
N ASN A 283 0.04 1.65 15.54
CA ASN A 283 0.06 0.60 16.55
C ASN A 283 1.01 -0.56 16.20
N PHE A 284 2.22 -0.23 15.74
CA PHE A 284 3.18 -1.19 15.22
C PHE A 284 3.49 -2.34 16.20
N ASN A 285 3.40 -2.09 17.52
CA ASN A 285 3.62 -3.12 18.54
C ASN A 285 2.58 -4.25 18.48
N ASP A 286 1.40 -4.03 17.89
CA ASP A 286 0.35 -5.03 17.82
C ASP A 286 0.57 -6.04 16.68
N TRP A 287 1.31 -5.66 15.63
CA TRP A 287 1.47 -6.51 14.46
C TRP A 287 2.94 -6.71 14.01
N ALA A 288 3.83 -5.74 14.22
CA ALA A 288 5.21 -5.85 13.76
C ALA A 288 6.01 -7.01 14.40
N PRO A 289 5.74 -7.47 15.64
CA PRO A 289 6.34 -8.70 16.16
C PRO A 289 6.04 -9.93 15.31
N ASN A 290 4.83 -10.05 14.76
CA ASN A 290 4.45 -11.16 13.87
C ASN A 290 5.13 -11.05 12.50
N LEU A 291 5.29 -9.83 11.97
CA LEU A 291 6.12 -9.56 10.80
C LEU A 291 7.56 -10.01 11.05
N TYR A 292 8.18 -9.56 12.13
CA TYR A 292 9.55 -9.95 12.49
C TYR A 292 9.71 -11.47 12.61
N HIS A 293 8.80 -12.13 13.32
CA HIS A 293 8.82 -13.59 13.44
C HIS A 293 8.74 -14.27 12.07
N PHE A 294 7.83 -13.82 11.20
CA PHE A 294 7.70 -14.34 9.83
C PHE A 294 9.00 -14.15 9.02
N LEU A 295 9.64 -12.98 9.14
CA LEU A 295 10.87 -12.69 8.42
C LEU A 295 12.05 -13.56 8.88
N LYS A 296 12.09 -13.99 10.13
CA LYS A 296 13.16 -14.87 10.69
C LYS A 296 12.90 -16.36 10.44
N VAL A 297 11.68 -16.78 10.10
CA VAL A 297 11.37 -18.20 9.86
C VAL A 297 11.99 -18.66 8.53
N THR A 298 12.77 -19.75 8.61
CA THR A 298 13.42 -20.37 7.43
C THR A 298 12.68 -21.61 6.91
N LYS A 299 11.88 -22.29 7.78
CA LYS A 299 11.15 -23.52 7.41
C LYS A 299 9.64 -23.24 7.37
N PHE A 300 9.04 -23.46 6.21
CA PHE A 300 7.59 -23.47 6.02
C PHE A 300 7.12 -24.90 5.78
N LYS A 301 6.07 -25.32 6.48
CA LYS A 301 5.38 -26.58 6.15
C LYS A 301 4.50 -26.33 4.93
N ARG A 302 4.52 -27.26 3.96
CA ARG A 302 3.45 -27.35 2.96
C ARG A 302 2.12 -27.57 3.67
N LYS A 303 1.04 -26.98 3.18
CA LYS A 303 -0.31 -27.43 3.52
C LYS A 303 -0.54 -28.86 3.10
#